data_ebe7012c0bfb2a4a46a93cf00739459e
#
_entry.id   ebe7012c0bfb2a4a46a93cf00739459e
#
_cell.length_a   1.000
_cell.length_b   1.000
_cell.length_c   1.000
_cell.angle_alpha   90.00
_cell.angle_beta   90.00
_cell.angle_gamma   90.00
#
_symmetry.space_group_name_H-M   'P 1'
#
loop_
_entity.id
_entity.type
_entity.pdbx_description
1 polymer ?
#
loop_
_entity_poly.entity_id
_entity_poly.type
_entity_poly.pdbx_seq_one_letter_code
_entity_poly.pdbx_strand_id
1 'polypeptide(L)'
;TPLRRQFGDITLDQAECLALMLAKNPQTRPRDGIEAAQLLRAILGEARDLTSLIRDAFLDVDGVDCRAHDGSFRLTVQLANGRRQRVVIEESSHGSGDRLLLIYSLCADVIPEFLDEALRLNATMAHGSVAIRNVDGRDMFVVVDTYPRSTVDPEEIRRSVLELACCADTVEQQLSGDDRH
;
A
#
# COMPACT_ATOMS: atom_id res chain seq x y z
N THR A 1 30.77 -23.71 1.13
CA THR A 1 30.60 -23.46 -0.33
C THR A 1 29.63 -22.33 -0.48
N PRO A 2 29.90 -21.30 -1.31
CA PRO A 2 28.99 -20.17 -1.50
C PRO A 2 27.64 -20.66 -2.04
N LEU A 3 26.55 -20.20 -1.45
CA LEU A 3 25.16 -20.58 -1.81
C LEU A 3 24.87 -20.44 -3.29
N ARG A 4 25.35 -19.36 -3.95
CA ARG A 4 25.17 -19.15 -5.39
C ARG A 4 25.80 -20.21 -6.30
N ARG A 5 26.79 -20.98 -5.81
CA ARG A 5 27.35 -22.11 -6.58
C ARG A 5 26.45 -23.35 -6.54
N GLN A 6 25.59 -23.45 -5.54
CA GLN A 6 24.65 -24.57 -5.39
C GLN A 6 23.29 -24.26 -6.01
N PHE A 7 22.87 -22.98 -5.96
CA PHE A 7 21.58 -22.50 -6.42
C PHE A 7 21.82 -21.30 -7.36
N GLY A 8 21.87 -21.54 -8.65
CA GLY A 8 22.19 -20.53 -9.69
C GLY A 8 21.15 -19.41 -9.81
N ASP A 9 19.94 -19.65 -9.36
CA ASP A 9 18.79 -18.76 -9.55
C ASP A 9 18.58 -17.72 -8.43
N ILE A 10 19.41 -17.78 -7.35
CA ILE A 10 19.31 -16.79 -6.27
C ILE A 10 20.10 -15.52 -6.58
N THR A 11 19.51 -14.35 -6.28
CA THR A 11 20.17 -13.06 -6.42
C THR A 11 21.33 -12.90 -5.42
N LEU A 12 22.20 -11.90 -5.64
CA LEU A 12 23.30 -11.61 -4.71
C LEU A 12 22.74 -11.27 -3.33
N ASP A 13 21.75 -10.41 -3.25
CA ASP A 13 21.13 -9.93 -2.01
C ASP A 13 20.45 -11.07 -1.24
N GLN A 14 19.76 -11.97 -1.96
CA GLN A 14 19.21 -13.19 -1.35
C GLN A 14 20.31 -14.08 -0.75
N ALA A 15 21.41 -14.25 -1.47
CA ALA A 15 22.53 -15.04 -0.97
C ALA A 15 23.22 -14.42 0.24
N GLU A 16 23.39 -13.10 0.28
CA GLU A 16 23.95 -12.35 1.40
C GLU A 16 23.03 -12.40 2.64
N CYS A 17 21.73 -12.21 2.47
CA CYS A 17 20.75 -12.33 3.55
C CYS A 17 20.77 -13.72 4.18
N LEU A 18 20.74 -14.77 3.36
CA LEU A 18 20.85 -16.14 3.85
C LEU A 18 22.20 -16.39 4.57
N ALA A 19 23.28 -15.80 4.05
CA ALA A 19 24.60 -15.89 4.70
C ALA A 19 24.62 -15.22 6.07
N LEU A 20 23.94 -14.07 6.25
CA LEU A 20 23.78 -13.41 7.54
C LEU A 20 22.96 -14.26 8.50
N MET A 21 21.84 -14.81 8.07
CA MET A 21 20.98 -15.67 8.91
C MET A 21 21.70 -16.94 9.36
N LEU A 22 22.53 -17.51 8.49
CA LEU A 22 23.28 -18.74 8.73
C LEU A 22 24.71 -18.50 9.23
N ALA A 23 25.07 -17.26 9.57
CA ALA A 23 26.40 -16.92 10.04
C ALA A 23 26.79 -17.75 11.27
N LYS A 24 28.03 -18.24 11.30
CA LYS A 24 28.53 -19.02 12.45
C LYS A 24 28.64 -18.20 13.73
N ASN A 25 29.00 -16.91 13.59
CA ASN A 25 29.04 -15.98 14.70
C ASN A 25 27.62 -15.47 15.00
N PRO A 26 27.07 -15.72 16.21
CA PRO A 26 25.74 -15.25 16.58
C PRO A 26 25.58 -13.72 16.53
N GLN A 27 26.66 -12.97 16.75
CA GLN A 27 26.64 -11.49 16.74
C GLN A 27 26.45 -10.89 15.33
N THR A 28 26.65 -11.68 14.28
CA THR A 28 26.43 -11.24 12.90
C THR A 28 25.06 -11.68 12.36
N ARG A 29 24.28 -12.42 13.16
CA ARG A 29 22.92 -12.78 12.80
C ARG A 29 21.95 -11.66 13.12
N PRO A 30 20.77 -11.60 12.47
CA PRO A 30 19.68 -10.78 12.94
C PRO A 30 19.40 -11.03 14.43
N ARG A 31 19.15 -9.94 15.18
CA ARG A 31 18.99 -10.00 16.65
C ARG A 31 17.80 -10.83 17.07
N ASP A 32 16.73 -10.81 16.25
CA ASP A 32 15.50 -11.53 16.51
C ASP A 32 14.78 -11.89 15.19
N GLY A 33 13.64 -12.56 15.32
CA GLY A 33 12.82 -12.96 14.18
C GLY A 33 12.19 -11.78 13.43
N ILE A 34 12.02 -10.63 14.09
CA ILE A 34 11.47 -9.42 13.46
C ILE A 34 12.50 -8.83 12.50
N GLU A 35 13.74 -8.66 12.93
CA GLU A 35 14.83 -8.18 12.08
C GLU A 35 15.11 -9.13 10.91
N ALA A 36 15.06 -10.45 11.15
CA ALA A 36 15.17 -11.46 10.09
C ALA A 36 14.05 -11.35 9.07
N ALA A 37 12.80 -11.16 9.51
CA ALA A 37 11.65 -11.00 8.64
C ALA A 37 11.74 -9.69 7.82
N GLN A 38 12.21 -8.59 8.42
CA GLN A 38 12.42 -7.33 7.71
C GLN A 38 13.45 -7.45 6.59
N LEU A 39 14.59 -8.11 6.86
CA LEU A 39 15.62 -8.37 5.85
C LEU A 39 15.08 -9.22 4.68
N LEU A 40 14.31 -10.26 4.97
CA LEU A 40 13.70 -11.11 3.95
C LEU A 40 12.66 -10.33 3.13
N ARG A 41 11.82 -9.52 3.77
CA ARG A 41 10.81 -8.70 3.10
C ARG A 41 11.45 -7.66 2.18
N ALA A 42 12.52 -6.99 2.63
CA ALA A 42 13.25 -6.02 1.82
C ALA A 42 13.74 -6.66 0.51
N ILE A 43 14.35 -7.84 0.58
CA ILE A 43 14.86 -8.55 -0.60
C ILE A 43 13.72 -9.03 -1.51
N LEU A 44 12.65 -9.55 -0.94
CA LEU A 44 11.48 -9.97 -1.71
C LEU A 44 10.75 -8.77 -2.33
N GLY A 45 10.72 -7.63 -1.66
CA GLY A 45 10.14 -6.38 -2.17
C GLY A 45 10.92 -5.80 -3.36
N GLU A 46 12.24 -5.87 -3.35
CA GLU A 46 13.07 -5.47 -4.48
C GLU A 46 12.95 -6.43 -5.66
N ALA A 47 12.70 -7.72 -5.39
CA ALA A 47 12.58 -8.75 -6.43
C ALA A 47 11.20 -8.77 -7.11
N ARG A 48 10.16 -8.19 -6.51
CA ARG A 48 8.79 -8.23 -7.06
C ARG A 48 8.43 -6.92 -7.74
N ASP A 49 7.99 -6.98 -8.99
CA ASP A 49 7.37 -5.83 -9.65
C ASP A 49 5.98 -5.52 -9.03
N LEU A 50 5.52 -4.29 -9.20
CA LEU A 50 4.24 -3.85 -8.64
C LEU A 50 3.05 -4.65 -9.20
N THR A 51 3.09 -5.01 -10.47
CA THR A 51 2.04 -5.80 -11.13
C THR A 51 1.88 -7.16 -10.48
N SER A 52 2.99 -7.83 -10.18
CA SER A 52 2.98 -9.12 -9.49
C SER A 52 2.45 -9.00 -8.07
N LEU A 53 2.84 -7.95 -7.32
CA LEU A 53 2.32 -7.70 -5.97
C LEU A 53 0.81 -7.47 -5.97
N ILE A 54 0.32 -6.64 -6.88
CA ILE A 54 -1.12 -6.34 -6.99
C ILE A 54 -1.90 -7.59 -7.42
N ARG A 55 -1.41 -8.34 -8.39
CA ARG A 55 -2.02 -9.60 -8.80
C ARG A 55 -2.13 -10.57 -7.63
N ASP A 56 -1.04 -10.76 -6.88
CA ASP A 56 -1.01 -11.68 -5.75
C ASP A 56 -1.91 -11.20 -4.59
N ALA A 57 -2.03 -9.88 -4.40
CA ALA A 57 -2.91 -9.29 -3.39
C ALA A 57 -4.39 -9.57 -3.65
N PHE A 58 -4.81 -9.61 -4.93
CA PHE A 58 -6.22 -9.70 -5.31
C PHE A 58 -6.56 -10.96 -6.11
N LEU A 59 -5.65 -11.93 -6.18
CA LEU A 59 -5.92 -13.25 -6.71
C LEU A 59 -7.04 -13.87 -5.90
N ASP A 60 -8.07 -14.30 -6.23
CA ASP A 60 -9.16 -14.94 -5.46
C ASP A 60 -9.87 -14.03 -4.43
N VAL A 61 -9.85 -12.71 -4.64
CA VAL A 61 -10.62 -11.76 -3.83
C VAL A 61 -11.88 -11.34 -4.57
N ASP A 62 -13.03 -11.81 -4.09
CA ASP A 62 -14.33 -11.43 -4.64
C ASP A 62 -14.66 -9.95 -4.38
N GLY A 63 -15.36 -9.32 -5.33
CA GLY A 63 -15.82 -7.94 -5.19
C GLY A 63 -14.76 -6.86 -5.42
N VAL A 64 -13.58 -7.23 -5.93
CA VAL A 64 -12.54 -6.28 -6.33
C VAL A 64 -12.21 -6.43 -7.81
N ASP A 65 -12.47 -5.39 -8.61
CA ASP A 65 -12.03 -5.30 -10.02
C ASP A 65 -10.78 -4.42 -10.08
N CYS A 66 -9.69 -4.94 -10.65
CA CYS A 66 -8.40 -4.25 -10.71
C CYS A 66 -7.98 -4.03 -12.17
N ARG A 67 -7.59 -2.79 -12.51
CA ARG A 67 -7.13 -2.40 -13.85
C ARG A 67 -5.86 -1.59 -13.77
N ALA A 68 -4.87 -1.97 -14.57
CA ALA A 68 -3.67 -1.16 -14.77
C ALA A 68 -3.99 0.07 -15.64
N HIS A 69 -3.44 1.24 -15.29
CA HIS A 69 -3.61 2.49 -16.01
C HIS A 69 -2.39 3.40 -15.80
N ASP A 70 -1.63 3.65 -16.86
CA ASP A 70 -0.49 4.59 -16.90
C ASP A 70 0.45 4.52 -15.68
N GLY A 71 0.94 3.31 -15.37
CA GLY A 71 1.87 3.11 -14.24
C GLY A 71 1.22 3.09 -12.86
N SER A 72 -0.11 3.19 -12.79
CA SER A 72 -0.93 3.06 -11.60
C SER A 72 -1.91 1.88 -11.71
N PHE A 73 -2.57 1.53 -10.63
CA PHE A 73 -3.66 0.56 -10.60
C PHE A 73 -4.92 1.23 -10.06
N ARG A 74 -6.03 1.05 -10.77
CA ARG A 74 -7.35 1.49 -10.34
C ARG A 74 -8.17 0.28 -9.95
N LEU A 75 -8.63 0.26 -8.71
CA LEU A 75 -9.44 -0.80 -8.16
C LEU A 75 -10.85 -0.29 -7.89
N THR A 76 -11.83 -1.12 -8.18
CA THR A 76 -13.22 -0.90 -7.77
C THR A 76 -13.55 -1.95 -6.72
N VAL A 77 -13.81 -1.50 -5.50
CA VAL A 77 -14.13 -2.36 -4.35
C VAL A 77 -15.63 -2.28 -4.11
N GLN A 78 -16.28 -3.43 -4.08
CA GLN A 78 -17.68 -3.55 -3.70
C GLN A 78 -17.81 -3.67 -2.19
N LEU A 79 -18.54 -2.76 -1.57
CA LEU A 79 -18.76 -2.74 -0.13
C LEU A 79 -19.97 -3.59 0.28
N ALA A 80 -20.02 -3.99 1.54
CA ALA A 80 -21.10 -4.83 2.07
C ALA A 80 -22.49 -4.15 2.01
N ASN A 81 -22.53 -2.81 1.99
CA ASN A 81 -23.75 -2.03 1.83
C ASN A 81 -24.25 -1.93 0.36
N GLY A 82 -23.55 -2.58 -0.58
CA GLY A 82 -23.85 -2.57 -2.02
C GLY A 82 -23.25 -1.37 -2.77
N ARG A 83 -22.62 -0.43 -2.09
CA ARG A 83 -21.90 0.69 -2.69
C ARG A 83 -20.58 0.23 -3.28
N ARG A 84 -19.95 1.08 -4.09
CA ARG A 84 -18.64 0.82 -4.68
C ARG A 84 -17.71 1.98 -4.38
N GLN A 85 -16.46 1.65 -4.05
CA GLN A 85 -15.41 2.65 -3.89
C GLN A 85 -14.26 2.42 -4.87
N ARG A 86 -13.69 3.52 -5.35
CA ARG A 86 -12.53 3.50 -6.24
C ARG A 86 -11.27 3.77 -5.44
N VAL A 87 -10.34 2.82 -5.47
CA VAL A 87 -9.03 2.94 -4.84
C VAL A 87 -7.96 2.99 -5.91
N VAL A 88 -7.01 3.88 -5.77
CA VAL A 88 -5.85 4.02 -6.67
C VAL A 88 -4.60 3.60 -5.94
N ILE A 89 -3.75 2.83 -6.61
CA ILE A 89 -2.42 2.46 -6.14
C ILE A 89 -1.40 2.98 -7.13
N GLU A 90 -0.44 3.77 -6.66
CA GLU A 90 0.64 4.31 -7.50
C GLU A 90 1.98 4.34 -6.76
N GLU A 91 3.08 4.27 -7.50
CA GLU A 91 4.39 4.53 -6.94
C GLU A 91 4.66 6.04 -6.90
N SER A 92 5.15 6.52 -5.77
CA SER A 92 5.55 7.92 -5.57
C SER A 92 6.99 7.99 -5.13
N SER A 93 7.74 8.91 -5.69
CA SER A 93 9.10 9.23 -5.24
C SER A 93 9.06 10.53 -4.43
N HIS A 94 9.16 10.42 -3.12
CA HIS A 94 9.39 11.59 -2.26
C HIS A 94 10.89 11.70 -2.01
N GLY A 95 11.50 12.72 -2.58
CA GLY A 95 12.83 13.36 -2.37
C GLY A 95 14.01 12.66 -1.69
N SER A 96 13.83 11.55 -1.02
CA SER A 96 14.87 10.82 -0.26
C SER A 96 15.41 9.57 -0.94
N GLY A 97 14.97 9.25 -2.17
CA GLY A 97 15.42 8.06 -2.90
C GLY A 97 14.61 6.80 -2.63
N ASP A 98 13.82 6.77 -1.57
CA ASP A 98 12.95 5.62 -1.28
C ASP A 98 11.66 5.71 -2.10
N ARG A 99 11.35 4.64 -2.80
CA ARG A 99 10.06 4.51 -3.49
C ARG A 99 8.98 4.20 -2.47
N LEU A 100 7.90 4.94 -2.53
CA LEU A 100 6.71 4.72 -1.71
C LEU A 100 5.59 4.16 -2.58
N LEU A 101 4.80 3.27 -2.01
CA LEU A 101 3.52 2.87 -2.55
C LEU A 101 2.45 3.74 -1.89
N LEU A 102 1.74 4.51 -2.71
CA LEU A 102 0.62 5.34 -2.28
C LEU A 102 -0.68 4.63 -2.63
N ILE A 103 -1.53 4.44 -1.65
CA ILE A 103 -2.87 3.85 -1.80
C ILE A 103 -3.87 4.90 -1.35
N TYR A 104 -4.80 5.31 -2.23
CA TYR A 104 -5.77 6.33 -1.88
C TYR A 104 -7.13 6.12 -2.54
N SER A 105 -8.16 6.64 -1.90
CA SER A 105 -9.53 6.69 -2.43
C SER A 105 -10.04 8.12 -2.43
N LEU A 106 -10.72 8.50 -3.52
CA LEU A 106 -11.36 9.82 -3.63
C LEU A 106 -12.65 9.84 -2.82
N CYS A 107 -12.90 10.92 -2.08
CA CYS A 107 -14.09 11.07 -1.26
C CYS A 107 -15.01 12.17 -1.78
N ALA A 108 -14.56 13.42 -1.77
CA ALA A 108 -15.39 14.58 -2.14
C ALA A 108 -14.54 15.73 -2.67
N ASP A 109 -15.14 16.69 -3.36
CA ASP A 109 -14.51 17.98 -3.66
C ASP A 109 -14.19 18.71 -2.35
N VAL A 110 -13.07 19.43 -2.31
CA VAL A 110 -12.72 20.22 -1.13
C VAL A 110 -13.65 21.41 -1.00
N ILE A 111 -14.36 21.45 0.13
CA ILE A 111 -15.21 22.57 0.55
C ILE A 111 -14.57 23.15 1.80
N PRO A 112 -14.25 24.46 1.86
CA PRO A 112 -13.54 25.09 2.99
C PRO A 112 -14.19 24.84 4.34
N GLU A 113 -15.52 24.77 4.39
CA GLU A 113 -16.32 24.54 5.59
C GLU A 113 -16.06 23.16 6.23
N PHE A 114 -15.61 22.18 5.46
CA PHE A 114 -15.33 20.84 5.95
C PHE A 114 -13.86 20.57 6.32
N LEU A 115 -12.98 21.56 6.19
CA LEU A 115 -11.54 21.37 6.48
C LEU A 115 -11.27 20.98 7.95
N ASP A 116 -11.95 21.65 8.90
CA ASP A 116 -11.80 21.32 10.33
C ASP A 116 -12.35 19.94 10.65
N GLU A 117 -13.48 19.58 10.08
CA GLU A 117 -14.09 18.25 10.24
C GLU A 117 -13.21 17.17 9.66
N ALA A 118 -12.70 17.34 8.43
CA ALA A 118 -11.78 16.41 7.79
C ALA A 118 -10.51 16.18 8.61
N LEU A 119 -9.94 17.22 9.21
CA LEU A 119 -8.78 17.09 10.11
C LEU A 119 -9.13 16.34 11.39
N ARG A 120 -10.32 16.55 11.96
CA ARG A 120 -10.77 15.85 13.18
C ARG A 120 -11.01 14.37 12.94
N LEU A 121 -11.46 13.99 11.74
CA LEU A 121 -11.63 12.59 11.36
C LEU A 121 -10.33 11.79 11.52
N ASN A 122 -9.17 12.37 11.20
CA ASN A 122 -7.88 11.71 11.39
C ASN A 122 -7.61 11.23 12.82
N ALA A 123 -8.15 11.90 13.82
CA ALA A 123 -8.00 11.49 15.22
C ALA A 123 -8.82 10.24 15.59
N THR A 124 -9.80 9.88 14.79
CA THR A 124 -10.69 8.74 15.02
C THR A 124 -10.46 7.58 14.05
N MET A 125 -9.70 7.81 12.98
CA MET A 125 -9.39 6.78 12.00
C MET A 125 -8.38 5.79 12.55
N ALA A 126 -8.69 4.51 12.46
CA ALA A 126 -7.77 3.44 12.83
C ALA A 126 -6.74 3.15 11.72
N HIS A 127 -7.02 3.56 10.48
CA HIS A 127 -6.19 3.26 9.32
C HIS A 127 -6.28 4.39 8.29
N GLY A 128 -5.14 4.71 7.64
CA GLY A 128 -5.06 5.81 6.70
C GLY A 128 -5.22 7.19 7.33
N SER A 129 -5.34 8.20 6.49
CA SER A 129 -5.59 9.58 6.89
C SER A 129 -6.34 10.34 5.80
N VAL A 130 -7.16 11.32 6.19
CA VAL A 130 -7.77 12.27 5.25
C VAL A 130 -6.74 13.31 4.85
N ALA A 131 -6.60 13.53 3.55
CA ALA A 131 -5.70 14.52 2.98
C ALA A 131 -6.40 15.26 1.83
N ILE A 132 -5.77 16.34 1.37
CA ILE A 132 -6.16 17.03 0.13
C ILE A 132 -5.20 16.64 -0.97
N ARG A 133 -5.73 16.25 -2.11
CA ARG A 133 -4.96 15.90 -3.30
C ARG A 133 -5.53 16.61 -4.51
N ASN A 134 -4.64 17.19 -5.33
CA ASN A 134 -5.05 17.70 -6.62
C ASN A 134 -5.19 16.55 -7.62
N VAL A 135 -6.40 16.37 -8.15
CA VAL A 135 -6.74 15.34 -9.13
C VAL A 135 -7.38 16.02 -10.33
N ASP A 136 -6.73 15.94 -11.48
CA ASP A 136 -7.19 16.56 -12.73
C ASP A 136 -7.50 18.08 -12.59
N GLY A 137 -6.68 18.80 -11.81
CA GLY A 137 -6.82 20.24 -11.58
C GLY A 137 -7.84 20.65 -10.52
N ARG A 138 -8.45 19.68 -9.81
CA ARG A 138 -9.37 19.92 -8.69
C ARG A 138 -8.81 19.38 -7.40
N ASP A 139 -8.99 20.13 -6.32
CA ASP A 139 -8.63 19.68 -4.99
C ASP A 139 -9.74 18.79 -4.42
N MET A 140 -9.37 17.57 -4.09
CA MET A 140 -10.26 16.53 -3.59
C MET A 140 -9.84 16.11 -2.19
N PHE A 141 -10.79 15.86 -1.31
CA PHE A 141 -10.54 15.06 -0.12
C PHE A 141 -10.30 13.62 -0.54
N VAL A 142 -9.24 13.04 0.01
CA VAL A 142 -8.88 11.64 -0.21
C VAL A 142 -8.61 10.97 1.13
N VAL A 143 -8.90 9.70 1.25
CA VAL A 143 -8.31 8.85 2.30
C VAL A 143 -7.08 8.19 1.70
N VAL A 144 -5.94 8.33 2.36
CA VAL A 144 -4.63 7.90 1.85
C VAL A 144 -3.86 7.09 2.89
N ASP A 145 -3.14 6.09 2.40
CA ASP A 145 -2.15 5.31 3.14
C ASP A 145 -0.85 5.19 2.35
N THR A 146 0.28 4.99 3.03
CA THR A 146 1.59 5.01 2.40
C THR A 146 2.48 3.93 2.99
N TYR A 147 3.10 3.13 2.11
CA TYR A 147 4.00 2.04 2.47
C TYR A 147 5.36 2.19 1.78
N PRO A 148 6.47 1.82 2.45
CA PRO A 148 7.73 1.67 1.74
C PRO A 148 7.61 0.57 0.68
N ARG A 149 7.97 0.89 -0.57
CA ARG A 149 7.85 -0.03 -1.71
C ARG A 149 8.70 -1.30 -1.54
N SER A 150 9.82 -1.18 -0.84
CA SER A 150 10.77 -2.28 -0.61
C SER A 150 10.27 -3.34 0.38
N THR A 151 9.33 -3.00 1.26
CA THR A 151 8.89 -3.90 2.34
C THR A 151 7.44 -4.29 2.29
N VAL A 152 6.63 -3.59 1.48
CA VAL A 152 5.19 -3.87 1.37
C VAL A 152 4.94 -5.25 0.76
N ASP A 153 4.04 -6.00 1.34
CA ASP A 153 3.63 -7.32 0.86
C ASP A 153 2.19 -7.33 0.31
N PRO A 154 1.78 -8.39 -0.42
CA PRO A 154 0.44 -8.48 -0.98
C PRO A 154 -0.69 -8.43 0.06
N GLU A 155 -0.48 -8.95 1.26
CA GLU A 155 -1.49 -8.95 2.32
C GLU A 155 -1.70 -7.55 2.90
N GLU A 156 -0.61 -6.80 3.10
CA GLU A 156 -0.67 -5.40 3.50
C GLU A 156 -1.39 -4.54 2.47
N ILE A 157 -1.10 -4.73 1.16
CA ILE A 157 -1.79 -4.03 0.07
C ILE A 157 -3.28 -4.35 0.08
N ARG A 158 -3.64 -5.64 0.15
CA ARG A 158 -5.03 -6.07 0.19
C ARG A 158 -5.78 -5.47 1.36
N ARG A 159 -5.22 -5.58 2.56
CA ARG A 159 -5.81 -5.03 3.78
C ARG A 159 -6.01 -3.53 3.66
N SER A 160 -4.97 -2.78 3.26
CA SER A 160 -5.05 -1.33 3.09
C SER A 160 -6.14 -0.93 2.10
N VAL A 161 -6.21 -1.56 0.93
CA VAL A 161 -7.23 -1.26 -0.09
C VAL A 161 -8.64 -1.46 0.46
N LEU A 162 -8.91 -2.58 1.13
CA LEU A 162 -10.24 -2.88 1.66
C LEU A 162 -10.63 -1.94 2.80
N GLU A 163 -9.70 -1.64 3.71
CA GLU A 163 -9.92 -0.72 4.83
C GLU A 163 -10.08 0.73 4.33
N LEU A 164 -9.24 1.18 3.39
CA LEU A 164 -9.39 2.51 2.79
C LEU A 164 -10.72 2.68 2.06
N ALA A 165 -11.17 1.66 1.34
CA ALA A 165 -12.46 1.71 0.66
C ALA A 165 -13.62 1.92 1.67
N CYS A 166 -13.60 1.21 2.79
CA CYS A 166 -14.59 1.40 3.85
C CYS A 166 -14.49 2.78 4.52
N CYS A 167 -13.27 3.24 4.81
CA CYS A 167 -13.03 4.55 5.40
C CYS A 167 -13.49 5.67 4.46
N ALA A 168 -13.14 5.58 3.17
CA ALA A 168 -13.51 6.57 2.16
C ALA A 168 -15.03 6.68 1.99
N ASP A 169 -15.76 5.56 2.00
CA ASP A 169 -17.22 5.54 1.98
C ASP A 169 -17.83 6.30 3.17
N THR A 170 -17.24 6.10 4.36
CA THR A 170 -17.68 6.81 5.56
C THR A 170 -17.36 8.30 5.49
N VAL A 171 -16.17 8.67 5.07
CA VAL A 171 -15.73 10.07 4.91
C VAL A 171 -16.58 10.78 3.87
N GLU A 172 -16.87 10.13 2.73
CA GLU A 172 -17.72 10.66 1.69
C GLU A 172 -19.12 10.98 2.21
N GLN A 173 -19.73 10.07 2.96
CA GLN A 173 -21.04 10.30 3.59
C GLN A 173 -21.04 11.48 4.55
N GLN A 174 -19.97 11.66 5.33
CA GLN A 174 -19.86 12.76 6.28
C GLN A 174 -19.61 14.11 5.61
N LEU A 175 -18.78 14.15 4.57
CA LEU A 175 -18.37 15.38 3.91
C LEU A 175 -19.27 15.80 2.73
N SER A 176 -20.04 14.90 2.12
CA SER A 176 -20.88 15.22 0.97
C SER A 176 -22.36 14.95 1.17
N GLY A 177 -22.73 14.08 2.07
CA GLY A 177 -24.10 13.61 2.27
C GLY A 177 -24.69 12.80 1.12
N ASP A 178 -23.95 12.66 0.00
CA ASP A 178 -24.38 12.02 -1.23
C ASP A 178 -23.40 10.96 -1.72
N ASP A 179 -23.94 9.90 -2.30
CA ASP A 179 -23.21 8.83 -2.98
C ASP A 179 -22.87 9.28 -4.41
N ARG A 180 -21.69 9.87 -4.62
CA ARG A 180 -21.29 10.43 -5.93
C ARG A 180 -20.25 9.61 -6.70
N HIS A 181 -19.75 8.51 -6.15
CA HIS A 181 -18.65 7.75 -6.78
C HIS A 181 -18.87 6.25 -6.82
#